data_f273178e7b4beb97b96ef1a9c5ff8a12
#
_entry.id   f273178e7b4beb97b96ef1a9c5ff8a12
#
_cell.length_a   1.000
_cell.length_b   1.000
_cell.length_c   1.000
_cell.angle_alpha   90.00
_cell.angle_beta   90.00
_cell.angle_gamma   90.00
#
_symmetry.space_group_name_H-M   'P 1'
#
loop_
_entity.id
_entity.type
_entity.pdbx_description
1 polymer ?
#
loop_
_entity_poly.entity_id
_entity_poly.type
_entity_poly.pdbx_seq_one_letter_code
_entity_poly.pdbx_strand_id
1 'polypeptide(L)'
;GLLASNKVTGQDANLYLKGGKGSVVYMDVFGDTDVLGKDGLPYTNPITGLPGNDVPDELDLLRLKGWLINDAYLEFYVDKSKMIGNSKYQEAERLYLFDATNQRALIDYSYDTSTGTDSKKNKLLFGGMIERDSDPLSSTYEKGVKYKIRITQHINNLINSTNLSTNKNVKLGLCVTESILYTSNYYYKSPVSFPTGPNIEYFPVASIMAQQGTVLYGTNPVGLSPEDTEKYRLKLTIHYTKPN
;
A
#
# COMPACT_ATOMS: atom_id res chain seq x y z
N GLY A 1 6.62 22.64 -5.00
CA GLY A 1 7.04 21.35 -4.48
C GLY A 1 6.05 20.92 -3.39
N LEU A 2 5.28 19.88 -3.69
CA LEU A 2 4.50 19.19 -2.68
C LEU A 2 5.49 18.42 -1.81
N LEU A 3 6.09 19.11 -0.88
CA LEU A 3 6.78 18.46 0.21
C LEU A 3 5.70 17.88 1.10
N ALA A 4 5.79 16.62 1.34
CA ALA A 4 4.97 15.88 2.28
C ALA A 4 5.08 16.46 3.69
N SER A 5 4.39 17.55 3.92
CA SER A 5 4.14 18.07 5.26
C SER A 5 2.86 17.49 5.84
N ASN A 6 2.13 16.69 5.07
CA ASN A 6 0.95 16.00 5.57
C ASN A 6 1.37 14.73 6.28
N LYS A 7 2.05 14.92 7.38
CA LYS A 7 2.09 13.96 8.48
C LYS A 7 0.75 14.00 9.20
N VAL A 8 -0.32 13.75 8.49
CA VAL A 8 -1.58 13.51 9.13
C VAL A 8 -1.47 12.11 9.70
N THR A 9 -1.23 12.04 10.97
CA THR A 9 -1.53 10.86 11.77
C THR A 9 -3.03 10.68 11.69
N GLY A 10 -3.49 9.82 10.80
CA GLY A 10 -4.91 9.60 10.61
C GLY A 10 -5.28 9.35 9.15
N GLN A 11 -6.54 9.33 8.93
CA GLN A 11 -7.18 8.91 7.69
C GLN A 11 -7.08 10.00 6.63
N ASP A 12 -6.28 9.77 5.61
CA ASP A 12 -6.17 10.69 4.47
C ASP A 12 -7.37 10.61 3.55
N ALA A 13 -7.86 11.77 3.10
CA ALA A 13 -8.90 11.85 2.10
C ALA A 13 -8.40 11.43 0.72
N ASN A 14 -7.21 11.89 0.34
CA ASN A 14 -6.57 11.61 -0.93
C ASN A 14 -5.08 11.26 -0.77
N LEU A 15 -4.61 10.37 -1.63
CA LEU A 15 -3.20 10.02 -1.78
C LEU A 15 -2.68 10.61 -3.10
N TYR A 16 -1.65 11.43 -3.02
CA TYR A 16 -1.04 12.09 -4.17
C TYR A 16 0.25 11.37 -4.54
N LEU A 17 0.30 10.77 -5.73
CA LEU A 17 1.46 10.06 -6.25
C LEU A 17 1.95 10.74 -7.52
N LYS A 18 3.24 11.02 -7.58
CA LYS A 18 3.88 11.60 -8.76
C LYS A 18 5.33 11.15 -8.84
N GLY A 19 5.76 10.77 -10.03
CA GLY A 19 7.14 10.44 -10.30
C GLY A 19 8.07 11.66 -10.35
N GLY A 20 9.34 11.45 -10.54
CA GLY A 20 10.37 12.48 -10.55
C GLY A 20 10.60 13.06 -9.13
N LYS A 21 10.62 14.38 -9.02
CA LYS A 21 10.67 15.09 -7.72
C LYS A 21 9.28 15.20 -7.09
N GLY A 22 8.50 14.16 -7.19
CA GLY A 22 7.09 14.13 -6.78
C GLY A 22 6.87 13.62 -5.37
N SER A 23 5.97 12.64 -5.23
CA SER A 23 5.50 12.16 -3.93
C SER A 23 5.40 10.64 -3.88
N VAL A 24 5.65 10.09 -2.70
CA VAL A 24 5.49 8.69 -2.31
C VAL A 24 4.54 8.66 -1.11
N VAL A 25 3.67 7.68 -1.05
CA VAL A 25 2.79 7.44 0.09
C VAL A 25 3.38 6.33 0.94
N TYR A 26 3.41 6.53 2.25
CA TYR A 26 3.75 5.51 3.22
C TYR A 26 2.51 5.14 4.01
N MET A 27 2.31 3.86 4.27
CA MET A 27 1.14 3.33 4.96
C MET A 27 1.50 2.17 5.87
N ASP A 28 0.76 2.05 6.95
CA ASP A 28 0.71 0.85 7.79
C ASP A 28 -0.53 0.05 7.39
N VAL A 29 -0.39 -1.28 7.31
CA VAL A 29 -1.50 -2.14 6.86
C VAL A 29 -2.51 -2.35 7.99
N PHE A 30 -2.02 -2.46 9.20
CA PHE A 30 -2.83 -2.58 10.43
C PHE A 30 -2.72 -1.29 11.24
N GLY A 31 -3.69 -1.05 12.10
CA GLY A 31 -3.70 0.10 13.00
C GLY A 31 -2.46 0.18 13.89
N ASP A 32 -2.34 1.27 14.62
CA ASP A 32 -1.23 1.58 15.53
C ASP A 32 -1.58 1.38 17.01
N THR A 33 -2.81 0.94 17.31
CA THR A 33 -3.21 0.58 18.67
C THR A 33 -2.54 -0.72 19.09
N ASP A 34 -1.82 -0.66 20.20
CA ASP A 34 -1.09 -1.81 20.77
C ASP A 34 -1.26 -1.78 22.30
N VAL A 35 -2.28 -2.47 22.79
CA VAL A 35 -2.60 -2.64 24.22
C VAL A 35 -2.86 -4.09 24.60
N LEU A 36 -2.95 -4.97 23.59
CA LEU A 36 -3.21 -6.40 23.77
C LEU A 36 -1.91 -7.22 23.69
N GLY A 37 -1.96 -8.43 24.18
CA GLY A 37 -0.95 -9.45 23.96
C GLY A 37 -1.37 -10.44 22.88
N LYS A 38 -0.53 -11.43 22.65
CA LYS A 38 -0.75 -12.51 21.65
C LYS A 38 -2.02 -13.34 21.89
N ASP A 39 -2.53 -13.33 23.10
CA ASP A 39 -3.75 -14.01 23.51
C ASP A 39 -5.02 -13.14 23.36
N GLY A 40 -4.85 -11.90 22.89
CA GLY A 40 -5.93 -10.93 22.72
C GLY A 40 -6.42 -10.30 24.03
N LEU A 41 -5.68 -10.47 25.10
CA LEU A 41 -5.98 -9.86 26.40
C LEU A 41 -5.10 -8.65 26.66
N PRO A 42 -5.53 -7.70 27.52
CA PRO A 42 -4.68 -6.57 27.90
C PRO A 42 -3.31 -7.04 28.42
N TYR A 43 -2.25 -6.48 27.88
CA TYR A 43 -0.89 -6.86 28.18
C TYR A 43 -0.04 -5.65 28.52
N THR A 44 0.81 -5.78 29.53
CA THR A 44 1.83 -4.81 29.88
C THR A 44 3.20 -5.44 29.70
N ASN A 45 4.03 -4.83 28.89
CA ASN A 45 5.39 -5.30 28.62
C ASN A 45 6.22 -5.25 29.93
N PRO A 46 6.71 -6.38 30.45
CA PRO A 46 7.41 -6.44 31.75
C PRO A 46 8.77 -5.73 31.74
N ILE A 47 9.32 -5.43 30.56
CA ILE A 47 10.62 -4.77 30.43
C ILE A 47 10.44 -3.25 30.39
N THR A 48 9.47 -2.77 29.61
CA THR A 48 9.26 -1.33 29.40
C THR A 48 8.23 -0.73 30.35
N GLY A 49 7.34 -1.54 30.94
CA GLY A 49 6.20 -1.10 31.72
C GLY A 49 5.09 -0.43 30.91
N LEU A 50 5.20 -0.45 29.58
CA LEU A 50 4.20 0.13 28.67
C LEU A 50 3.15 -0.92 28.26
N PRO A 51 1.91 -0.50 27.92
CA PRO A 51 0.94 -1.39 27.32
C PRO A 51 1.45 -1.94 25.97
N GLY A 52 0.98 -3.16 25.61
CA GLY A 52 1.22 -3.76 24.31
C GLY A 52 2.50 -4.61 24.22
N ASN A 53 2.63 -5.27 23.08
CA ASN A 53 3.67 -6.26 22.77
C ASN A 53 4.48 -5.93 21.51
N ASP A 54 4.45 -4.67 21.06
CA ASP A 54 5.04 -4.15 19.81
C ASP A 54 4.38 -4.72 18.54
N VAL A 55 3.13 -5.18 18.65
CA VAL A 55 2.32 -5.68 17.53
C VAL A 55 0.96 -4.99 17.57
N PRO A 56 0.44 -4.49 16.43
CA PRO A 56 -0.91 -3.92 16.39
C PRO A 56 -1.98 -4.90 16.86
N ASP A 57 -2.92 -4.44 17.68
CA ASP A 57 -4.02 -5.26 18.23
C ASP A 57 -4.82 -5.98 17.14
N GLU A 58 -5.07 -5.29 16.01
CA GLU A 58 -5.76 -5.90 14.86
C GLU A 58 -5.03 -7.14 14.34
N LEU A 59 -3.69 -7.09 14.28
CA LEU A 59 -2.87 -8.20 13.80
C LEU A 59 -2.87 -9.36 14.81
N ASP A 60 -2.78 -9.08 16.11
CA ASP A 60 -2.87 -10.12 17.14
C ASP A 60 -4.23 -10.81 17.13
N LEU A 61 -5.32 -10.05 17.02
CA LEU A 61 -6.66 -10.61 16.90
C LEU A 61 -6.87 -11.44 15.62
N LEU A 62 -6.25 -11.05 14.50
CA LEU A 62 -6.29 -11.84 13.25
C LEU A 62 -5.52 -13.15 13.38
N ARG A 63 -4.38 -13.15 14.06
CA ARG A 63 -3.58 -14.35 14.36
C ARG A 63 -4.35 -15.38 15.15
N LEU A 64 -5.14 -14.94 16.12
CA LEU A 64 -6.00 -15.82 16.92
C LEU A 64 -7.13 -16.51 16.12
N LYS A 65 -7.49 -15.95 14.95
CA LYS A 65 -8.54 -16.56 14.11
C LYS A 65 -8.10 -17.86 13.45
N GLY A 66 -6.80 -18.10 13.25
CA GLY A 66 -6.28 -19.28 12.57
C GLY A 66 -6.74 -19.42 11.12
N TRP A 67 -7.03 -18.31 10.44
CA TRP A 67 -7.54 -18.30 9.07
C TRP A 67 -6.50 -18.75 8.07
N LEU A 68 -6.93 -19.53 7.07
CA LEU A 68 -6.13 -19.85 5.89
C LEU A 68 -6.35 -18.75 4.83
N ILE A 69 -5.32 -17.97 4.56
CA ILE A 69 -5.41 -16.84 3.64
C ILE A 69 -5.33 -17.35 2.19
N ASN A 70 -6.41 -17.18 1.44
CA ASN A 70 -6.50 -17.59 0.05
C ASN A 70 -6.03 -16.51 -0.91
N ASP A 71 -6.44 -15.26 -0.66
CA ASP A 71 -6.02 -14.08 -1.43
C ASP A 71 -6.10 -12.83 -0.55
N ALA A 72 -5.18 -11.89 -0.79
CA ALA A 72 -5.23 -10.57 -0.14
C ALA A 72 -4.69 -9.51 -1.09
N TYR A 73 -5.37 -8.35 -1.15
CA TYR A 73 -4.98 -7.27 -2.04
C TYR A 73 -5.43 -5.91 -1.51
N LEU A 74 -4.72 -4.88 -1.98
CA LEU A 74 -5.08 -3.48 -1.84
C LEU A 74 -5.66 -2.98 -3.16
N GLU A 75 -6.77 -2.25 -3.10
CA GLU A 75 -7.35 -1.54 -4.22
C GLU A 75 -7.29 -0.03 -3.98
N PHE A 76 -6.77 0.67 -4.98
CA PHE A 76 -6.58 2.11 -4.97
C PHE A 76 -7.41 2.72 -6.09
N TYR A 77 -8.52 3.36 -5.76
CA TYR A 77 -9.39 4.01 -6.73
C TYR A 77 -8.89 5.41 -7.09
N VAL A 78 -8.93 5.74 -8.38
CA VAL A 78 -8.54 7.06 -8.88
C VAL A 78 -9.61 8.08 -8.54
N ASP A 79 -9.21 9.18 -7.90
CA ASP A 79 -10.09 10.35 -7.73
C ASP A 79 -10.16 11.13 -9.04
N LYS A 80 -11.12 10.74 -9.88
CA LYS A 80 -11.33 11.36 -11.19
C LYS A 80 -11.59 12.88 -11.11
N SER A 81 -12.13 13.36 -9.98
CA SER A 81 -12.40 14.79 -9.77
C SER A 81 -11.12 15.61 -9.64
N LYS A 82 -10.04 15.00 -9.18
CA LYS A 82 -8.70 15.62 -9.06
C LYS A 82 -7.83 15.42 -10.30
N MET A 83 -8.26 14.57 -11.23
CA MET A 83 -7.56 14.26 -12.48
C MET A 83 -8.17 14.98 -13.69
N ILE A 84 -8.99 16.01 -13.46
CA ILE A 84 -9.64 16.78 -14.52
C ILE A 84 -8.58 17.45 -15.43
N GLY A 85 -8.79 17.34 -16.74
CA GLY A 85 -7.90 17.92 -17.74
C GLY A 85 -6.67 17.08 -18.08
N ASN A 86 -6.37 16.03 -17.32
CA ASN A 86 -5.27 15.12 -17.65
C ASN A 86 -5.66 14.20 -18.82
N SER A 87 -4.74 14.03 -19.75
CA SER A 87 -4.85 13.00 -20.77
C SER A 87 -4.49 11.63 -20.16
N LYS A 88 -4.93 10.53 -20.81
CA LYS A 88 -4.54 9.17 -20.40
C LYS A 88 -3.02 8.96 -20.32
N TYR A 89 -2.25 9.73 -21.08
CA TYR A 89 -0.78 9.64 -21.08
C TYR A 89 -0.10 10.33 -19.89
N GLN A 90 -0.83 11.14 -19.13
CA GLN A 90 -0.35 11.80 -17.93
C GLN A 90 -0.68 10.99 -16.66
N GLU A 91 -1.61 10.04 -16.76
CA GLU A 91 -1.93 9.12 -15.67
C GLU A 91 -0.81 8.08 -15.50
N ALA A 92 -0.47 7.78 -14.26
CA ALA A 92 0.48 6.72 -13.96
C ALA A 92 -0.03 5.37 -14.47
N GLU A 93 0.71 4.74 -15.37
CA GLU A 93 0.32 3.42 -15.91
C GLU A 93 0.52 2.31 -14.90
N ARG A 94 1.45 2.50 -13.97
CA ARG A 94 1.75 1.49 -12.96
C ARG A 94 2.16 2.08 -11.63
N LEU A 95 1.67 1.45 -10.56
CA LEU A 95 2.13 1.68 -9.19
C LEU A 95 3.01 0.52 -8.72
N TYR A 96 3.94 0.83 -7.84
CA TYR A 96 4.80 -0.14 -7.17
C TYR A 96 4.67 0.00 -5.66
N LEU A 97 4.35 -1.13 -5.01
CA LEU A 97 4.26 -1.26 -3.56
C LEU A 97 5.50 -2.01 -3.06
N PHE A 98 6.15 -1.51 -2.02
CA PHE A 98 7.39 -2.07 -1.50
C PHE A 98 7.46 -2.00 0.02
N ASP A 99 8.28 -2.84 0.63
CA ASP A 99 8.62 -2.79 2.04
C ASP A 99 9.61 -1.64 2.27
N ALA A 100 9.09 -0.51 2.71
CA ALA A 100 9.89 0.69 2.93
C ALA A 100 10.78 0.57 4.16
N THR A 101 10.33 -0.13 5.20
CA THR A 101 11.10 -0.36 6.43
C THR A 101 12.40 -1.13 6.13
N ASN A 102 12.31 -2.20 5.34
CA ASN A 102 13.46 -3.05 5.01
C ASN A 102 14.05 -2.76 3.63
N GLN A 103 13.56 -1.74 2.93
CA GLN A 103 14.09 -1.23 1.65
C GLN A 103 14.15 -2.29 0.55
N ARG A 104 13.13 -3.13 0.44
CA ARG A 104 13.09 -4.27 -0.48
C ARG A 104 11.73 -4.44 -1.14
N ALA A 105 11.71 -5.23 -2.21
CA ALA A 105 10.46 -5.69 -2.82
C ALA A 105 9.65 -6.56 -1.83
N LEU A 106 8.34 -6.53 -1.95
CA LEU A 106 7.47 -7.45 -1.23
C LEU A 106 7.69 -8.89 -1.71
N ILE A 107 7.39 -9.85 -0.85
CA ILE A 107 7.52 -11.27 -1.17
C ILE A 107 6.61 -11.67 -2.33
N ASP A 108 5.40 -11.10 -2.43
CA ASP A 108 4.47 -11.31 -3.54
C ASP A 108 5.05 -10.88 -4.88
N TYR A 109 5.78 -9.74 -4.91
CA TYR A 109 6.53 -9.31 -6.09
C TYR A 109 7.62 -10.31 -6.45
N SER A 110 8.35 -10.83 -5.48
CA SER A 110 9.46 -11.75 -5.71
C SER A 110 9.00 -13.09 -6.28
N TYR A 111 7.85 -13.59 -5.84
CA TYR A 111 7.27 -14.85 -6.29
C TYR A 111 6.57 -14.76 -7.65
N ASP A 112 6.20 -13.56 -8.08
CA ASP A 112 5.61 -13.39 -9.40
C ASP A 112 6.68 -13.50 -10.49
N THR A 113 6.62 -14.55 -11.30
CA THR A 113 7.49 -14.76 -12.44
C THR A 113 6.83 -14.44 -13.78
N SER A 114 5.59 -13.91 -13.75
CA SER A 114 4.86 -13.58 -14.96
C SER A 114 5.56 -12.48 -15.75
N THR A 115 5.60 -12.64 -17.06
CA THR A 115 6.24 -11.71 -17.98
C THR A 115 5.23 -11.13 -18.97
N GLY A 116 5.45 -9.91 -19.38
CA GLY A 116 4.67 -9.21 -20.38
C GLY A 116 5.54 -8.68 -21.51
N THR A 117 4.94 -7.87 -22.37
CA THR A 117 5.58 -7.38 -23.60
C THR A 117 6.55 -6.23 -23.39
N ASP A 118 6.50 -5.56 -22.25
CA ASP A 118 7.35 -4.42 -21.94
C ASP A 118 7.64 -4.34 -20.43
N SER A 119 8.52 -3.45 -20.02
CA SER A 119 8.97 -3.31 -18.63
C SER A 119 7.86 -2.94 -17.64
N LYS A 120 6.75 -2.36 -18.10
CA LYS A 120 5.60 -2.04 -17.26
C LYS A 120 4.63 -3.22 -17.15
N LYS A 121 4.67 -4.17 -18.08
CA LYS A 121 3.74 -5.30 -18.20
C LYS A 121 4.28 -6.63 -17.68
N ASN A 122 5.37 -6.63 -16.93
CA ASN A 122 5.86 -7.79 -16.17
C ASN A 122 5.19 -7.83 -14.80
N LYS A 123 5.35 -8.92 -14.05
CA LYS A 123 4.78 -9.06 -12.70
C LYS A 123 3.25 -8.84 -12.70
N LEU A 124 2.56 -9.55 -13.58
CA LEU A 124 1.12 -9.37 -13.83
C LEU A 124 0.26 -9.82 -12.65
N LEU A 125 0.71 -10.86 -11.92
CA LEU A 125 -0.01 -11.39 -10.75
C LEU A 125 0.15 -10.47 -9.53
N PHE A 126 1.31 -9.82 -9.38
CA PHE A 126 1.51 -8.80 -8.37
C PHE A 126 0.61 -7.58 -8.64
N GLY A 127 0.39 -7.24 -9.90
CA GLY A 127 -0.53 -6.19 -10.30
C GLY A 127 0.07 -4.78 -10.25
N GLY A 128 -0.75 -3.81 -9.85
CA GLY A 128 -0.38 -2.40 -9.82
C GLY A 128 -0.55 -1.68 -11.15
N MET A 129 -1.06 -2.34 -12.19
CA MET A 129 -1.40 -1.70 -13.46
C MET A 129 -2.73 -0.95 -13.33
N ILE A 130 -2.84 0.16 -14.06
CA ILE A 130 -4.07 0.94 -14.13
C ILE A 130 -5.16 0.16 -14.86
N GLU A 131 -6.29 0.01 -14.22
CA GLU A 131 -7.53 -0.40 -14.88
C GLU A 131 -8.23 0.85 -15.41
N ARG A 132 -8.66 0.81 -16.67
CA ARG A 132 -9.28 1.95 -17.35
C ARG A 132 -10.75 1.69 -17.62
N ASP A 133 -11.51 2.78 -17.68
CA ASP A 133 -12.89 2.74 -18.14
C ASP A 133 -12.94 2.27 -19.60
N SER A 134 -13.59 1.14 -19.83
CA SER A 134 -13.68 0.51 -21.15
C SER A 134 -15.01 0.77 -21.86
N ASP A 135 -15.94 1.51 -21.25
CA ASP A 135 -17.22 1.87 -21.87
C ASP A 135 -17.05 3.05 -22.84
N PRO A 136 -17.15 2.83 -24.17
CA PRO A 136 -16.99 3.91 -25.15
C PRO A 136 -18.04 5.02 -25.06
N LEU A 137 -19.15 4.77 -24.37
CA LEU A 137 -20.23 5.76 -24.16
C LEU A 137 -20.02 6.55 -22.88
N SER A 138 -19.08 6.16 -22.04
CA SER A 138 -18.75 6.86 -20.80
C SER A 138 -18.04 8.18 -21.07
N SER A 139 -18.38 9.22 -20.33
CA SER A 139 -17.64 10.49 -20.34
C SER A 139 -16.22 10.36 -19.79
N THR A 140 -15.90 9.22 -19.14
CA THR A 140 -14.59 8.89 -18.61
C THR A 140 -13.91 7.75 -19.37
N TYR A 141 -14.33 7.47 -20.60
CA TYR A 141 -13.71 6.45 -21.46
C TYR A 141 -12.19 6.57 -21.51
N GLU A 142 -11.50 5.47 -21.40
CA GLU A 142 -10.04 5.35 -21.29
C GLU A 142 -9.39 6.05 -20.07
N LYS A 143 -10.15 6.69 -19.18
CA LYS A 143 -9.60 7.24 -17.93
C LYS A 143 -9.35 6.16 -16.89
N GLY A 144 -8.37 6.38 -16.03
CA GLY A 144 -8.06 5.49 -14.94
C GLY A 144 -9.23 5.33 -13.97
N VAL A 145 -9.45 4.09 -13.54
CA VAL A 145 -10.48 3.73 -12.55
C VAL A 145 -9.83 3.33 -11.25
N LYS A 146 -8.92 2.37 -11.29
CA LYS A 146 -8.24 1.85 -10.11
C LYS A 146 -6.93 1.13 -10.43
N TYR A 147 -6.19 0.84 -9.38
CA TYR A 147 -5.06 -0.09 -9.35
C TYR A 147 -5.33 -1.16 -8.31
N LYS A 148 -4.96 -2.40 -8.61
CA LYS A 148 -5.03 -3.53 -7.68
C LYS A 148 -3.65 -4.13 -7.49
N ILE A 149 -3.21 -4.28 -6.24
CA ILE A 149 -1.91 -4.86 -5.89
C ILE A 149 -2.12 -6.03 -4.95
N ARG A 150 -1.64 -7.20 -5.34
CA ARG A 150 -1.74 -8.43 -4.58
C ARG A 150 -0.64 -8.49 -3.53
N ILE A 151 -1.03 -8.82 -2.28
CA ILE A 151 -0.13 -8.94 -1.12
C ILE A 151 -0.45 -10.18 -0.27
N THR A 152 -0.90 -11.24 -0.92
CA THR A 152 -1.37 -12.47 -0.27
C THR A 152 -0.29 -13.12 0.60
N GLN A 153 0.93 -13.28 0.07
CA GLN A 153 2.02 -13.90 0.82
C GLN A 153 2.51 -13.02 1.97
N HIS A 154 2.54 -11.70 1.73
CA HIS A 154 2.87 -10.75 2.77
C HIS A 154 1.90 -10.84 3.95
N ILE A 155 0.59 -10.79 3.69
CA ILE A 155 -0.45 -10.91 4.71
C ILE A 155 -0.44 -12.29 5.38
N ASN A 156 -0.28 -13.37 4.60
CA ASN A 156 -0.16 -14.72 5.15
C ASN A 156 1.02 -14.84 6.11
N ASN A 157 2.17 -14.25 5.77
CA ASN A 157 3.34 -14.25 6.64
C ASN A 157 3.13 -13.44 7.91
N LEU A 158 2.40 -12.32 7.85
CA LEU A 158 2.08 -11.53 9.04
C LEU A 158 1.14 -12.28 9.99
N ILE A 159 0.13 -12.97 9.44
CA ILE A 159 -0.92 -13.63 10.24
C ILE A 159 -0.49 -15.03 10.70
N ASN A 160 0.05 -15.85 9.80
CA ASN A 160 0.23 -17.30 10.03
C ASN A 160 1.69 -17.72 10.28
N SER A 161 2.66 -16.80 10.29
CA SER A 161 4.04 -17.18 10.55
C SER A 161 4.26 -17.59 11.99
N THR A 162 5.04 -18.65 12.17
CA THR A 162 5.56 -19.06 13.49
C THR A 162 6.71 -18.16 13.95
N ASN A 163 7.39 -17.49 13.03
CA ASN A 163 8.49 -16.58 13.32
C ASN A 163 8.02 -15.12 13.33
N LEU A 164 7.41 -14.71 14.42
CA LEU A 164 6.88 -13.37 14.60
C LEU A 164 7.96 -12.29 14.72
N SER A 165 9.20 -12.65 15.03
CA SER A 165 10.31 -11.70 15.14
C SER A 165 10.76 -11.18 13.77
N THR A 166 10.62 -11.97 12.72
CA THR A 166 11.01 -11.60 11.34
C THR A 166 9.84 -11.11 10.50
N ASN A 167 8.60 -11.48 10.86
CA ASN A 167 7.38 -11.10 10.14
C ASN A 167 6.61 -10.04 10.95
N LYS A 168 7.24 -8.89 11.13
CA LYS A 168 6.65 -7.73 11.78
C LYS A 168 5.81 -6.93 10.79
N ASN A 169 4.80 -6.22 11.31
CA ASN A 169 4.15 -5.17 10.53
C ASN A 169 5.19 -4.13 10.11
N VAL A 170 5.31 -3.92 8.82
CA VAL A 170 6.28 -2.99 8.24
C VAL A 170 5.56 -1.86 7.53
N LYS A 171 6.21 -0.72 7.48
CA LYS A 171 5.69 0.41 6.72
C LYS A 171 5.84 0.12 5.22
N LEU A 172 4.73 0.13 4.49
CA LEU A 172 4.71 -0.03 3.05
C LEU A 172 4.84 1.32 2.36
N GLY A 173 5.61 1.35 1.28
CA GLY A 173 5.74 2.50 0.41
C GLY A 173 5.00 2.25 -0.91
N LEU A 174 4.21 3.23 -1.36
CA LEU A 174 3.53 3.20 -2.65
C LEU A 174 4.03 4.37 -3.51
N CYS A 175 4.48 4.06 -4.72
CA CYS A 175 4.96 5.07 -5.66
C CYS A 175 4.55 4.75 -7.10
N VAL A 176 4.64 5.75 -7.96
CA VAL A 176 4.60 5.55 -9.42
C VAL A 176 5.89 4.87 -9.85
N THR A 177 5.82 3.97 -10.82
CA THR A 177 7.03 3.35 -11.39
C THR A 177 7.07 3.45 -12.91
N GLU A 178 8.24 3.77 -13.45
CA GLU A 178 8.49 3.71 -14.90
C GLU A 178 8.79 2.28 -15.35
N SER A 179 9.38 1.47 -14.47
CA SER A 179 9.67 0.06 -14.76
C SER A 179 9.50 -0.78 -13.51
N ILE A 180 8.57 -1.74 -13.56
CA ILE A 180 8.33 -2.66 -12.44
C ILE A 180 9.51 -3.61 -12.20
N LEU A 181 10.37 -3.83 -13.19
CA LEU A 181 11.55 -4.69 -13.05
C LEU A 181 12.72 -3.99 -12.35
N TYR A 182 12.69 -2.66 -12.25
CA TYR A 182 13.80 -1.90 -11.68
C TYR A 182 13.49 -1.53 -10.23
N THR A 183 13.92 -2.39 -9.31
CA THR A 183 13.66 -2.27 -7.87
C THR A 183 14.80 -1.66 -7.06
N SER A 184 15.84 -1.17 -7.72
CA SER A 184 16.96 -0.48 -7.03
C SER A 184 16.47 0.76 -6.32
N ASN A 185 17.08 1.04 -5.17
CA ASN A 185 16.75 2.18 -4.33
C ASN A 185 17.81 3.28 -4.41
N TYR A 186 17.42 4.51 -4.10
CA TYR A 186 18.29 5.68 -3.98
C TYR A 186 17.99 6.43 -2.69
N TYR A 187 18.97 7.18 -2.20
CA TYR A 187 18.85 7.92 -0.94
C TYR A 187 17.94 9.12 -1.06
N TYR A 188 17.14 9.36 -0.04
CA TYR A 188 16.57 10.67 0.20
C TYR A 188 17.68 11.67 0.58
N LYS A 189 17.51 12.92 0.20
CA LYS A 189 18.39 14.01 0.67
C LYS A 189 18.33 14.16 2.19
N SER A 190 17.17 13.90 2.76
CA SER A 190 16.92 13.83 4.19
C SER A 190 15.98 12.68 4.48
N PRO A 191 16.24 11.85 5.48
CA PRO A 191 15.35 10.76 5.85
C PRO A 191 13.93 11.23 6.14
N VAL A 192 12.94 10.41 5.81
CA VAL A 192 11.54 10.63 6.19
C VAL A 192 11.33 10.05 7.57
N SER A 193 11.01 10.91 8.55
CA SER A 193 10.77 10.49 9.93
C SER A 193 9.30 10.36 10.22
N PHE A 194 8.94 9.36 11.03
CA PHE A 194 7.59 9.07 11.48
C PHE A 194 7.51 9.17 13.00
N PRO A 195 6.33 9.38 13.59
CA PRO A 195 6.16 9.39 15.05
C PRO A 195 6.58 8.05 15.69
N THR A 196 6.37 6.95 14.99
CA THR A 196 6.73 5.59 15.40
C THR A 196 7.48 4.86 14.29
N GLY A 197 8.37 3.95 14.66
CA GLY A 197 9.15 3.14 13.72
C GLY A 197 10.42 3.83 13.20
N PRO A 198 11.16 3.13 12.32
CA PRO A 198 12.41 3.63 11.78
C PRO A 198 12.20 4.73 10.74
N ASN A 199 13.21 5.59 10.59
CA ASN A 199 13.27 6.53 9.48
C ASN A 199 13.40 5.80 8.15
N ILE A 200 12.76 6.31 7.10
CA ILE A 200 12.91 5.81 5.74
C ILE A 200 13.95 6.66 5.00
N GLU A 201 15.03 6.03 4.59
CA GLU A 201 16.18 6.70 3.97
C GLU A 201 16.22 6.52 2.45
N TYR A 202 15.44 5.58 1.91
CA TYR A 202 15.52 5.16 0.52
C TYR A 202 14.16 5.14 -0.15
N PHE A 203 14.17 5.28 -1.48
CA PHE A 203 12.99 5.13 -2.32
C PHE A 203 13.37 4.56 -3.70
N PRO A 204 12.42 3.94 -4.43
CA PRO A 204 12.70 3.29 -5.71
C PRO A 204 13.17 4.27 -6.80
N VAL A 205 14.28 3.97 -7.46
CA VAL A 205 14.83 4.77 -8.56
C VAL A 205 13.84 4.83 -9.73
N ALA A 206 13.11 3.77 -10.00
CA ALA A 206 12.11 3.76 -11.08
C ALA A 206 10.99 4.81 -10.88
N SER A 207 10.76 5.25 -9.66
CA SER A 207 9.86 6.38 -9.38
C SER A 207 10.45 7.72 -9.76
N ILE A 208 11.77 7.90 -9.62
CA ILE A 208 12.47 9.14 -10.05
C ILE A 208 12.40 9.30 -11.56
N MET A 209 12.45 8.19 -12.29
CA MET A 209 12.43 8.17 -13.75
C MET A 209 11.03 8.40 -14.32
N ALA A 210 9.99 8.12 -13.55
CA ALA A 210 8.60 8.31 -13.97
C ALA A 210 8.25 9.81 -14.04
N GLN A 211 7.41 10.18 -15.01
CA GLN A 211 6.95 11.56 -15.19
C GLN A 211 5.45 11.73 -14.87
N GLN A 212 4.73 10.61 -14.86
CA GLN A 212 3.29 10.58 -14.65
C GLN A 212 2.94 10.68 -13.16
N GLY A 213 1.64 10.90 -12.90
CA GLY A 213 1.11 10.94 -11.55
C GLY A 213 -0.33 10.46 -11.49
N THR A 214 -0.83 10.29 -10.29
CA THR A 214 -2.23 9.96 -10.04
C THR A 214 -2.65 10.47 -8.66
N VAL A 215 -3.94 10.76 -8.52
CA VAL A 215 -4.56 11.06 -7.25
C VAL A 215 -5.54 9.95 -6.94
N LEU A 216 -5.40 9.35 -5.77
CA LEU A 216 -6.21 8.21 -5.34
C LEU A 216 -7.04 8.62 -4.14
N TYR A 217 -8.17 7.97 -3.94
CA TYR A 217 -8.87 8.07 -2.66
C TYR A 217 -8.06 7.41 -1.55
N GLY A 218 -8.03 8.05 -0.39
CA GLY A 218 -7.39 7.54 0.81
C GLY A 218 -8.32 6.66 1.64
N THR A 219 -8.03 6.53 2.92
CA THR A 219 -8.83 5.72 3.86
C THR A 219 -10.13 6.39 4.28
N ASN A 220 -10.20 7.72 4.18
CA ASN A 220 -11.38 8.51 4.54
C ASN A 220 -11.72 9.57 3.47
N PRO A 221 -12.20 9.17 2.28
CA PRO A 221 -12.60 10.10 1.23
C PRO A 221 -13.64 11.10 1.72
N VAL A 222 -13.53 12.34 1.27
CA VAL A 222 -14.48 13.41 1.60
C VAL A 222 -15.27 13.86 0.38
N GLY A 223 -16.48 14.37 0.59
CA GLY A 223 -17.34 14.88 -0.48
C GLY A 223 -18.04 13.82 -1.30
N LEU A 224 -18.08 12.58 -0.83
CA LEU A 224 -18.77 11.45 -1.43
C LEU A 224 -20.01 11.06 -0.62
N SER A 225 -20.94 10.34 -1.24
CA SER A 225 -22.01 9.65 -0.52
C SER A 225 -21.41 8.56 0.42
N PRO A 226 -22.13 8.13 1.47
CA PRO A 226 -21.65 7.03 2.32
C PRO A 226 -21.36 5.74 1.55
N GLU A 227 -22.18 5.42 0.54
CA GLU A 227 -22.01 4.27 -0.34
C GLU A 227 -20.74 4.40 -1.19
N ASP A 228 -20.52 5.54 -1.81
CA ASP A 228 -19.32 5.81 -2.61
C ASP A 228 -18.07 5.86 -1.74
N THR A 229 -18.17 6.41 -0.53
CA THR A 229 -17.07 6.40 0.43
C THR A 229 -16.63 4.97 0.73
N GLU A 230 -17.56 4.07 1.05
CA GLU A 230 -17.25 2.66 1.30
C GLU A 230 -16.72 1.95 0.05
N LYS A 231 -17.21 2.30 -1.13
CA LYS A 231 -16.76 1.73 -2.39
C LYS A 231 -15.34 2.13 -2.76
N TYR A 232 -15.01 3.41 -2.64
CA TYR A 232 -13.77 3.98 -3.17
C TYR A 232 -12.64 4.13 -2.16
N ARG A 233 -12.92 4.09 -0.85
CA ARG A 233 -11.87 4.20 0.16
C ARG A 233 -10.81 3.11 0.00
N LEU A 234 -9.56 3.45 0.30
CA LEU A 234 -8.48 2.47 0.39
C LEU A 234 -8.81 1.44 1.46
N LYS A 235 -8.74 0.18 1.10
CA LYS A 235 -8.97 -0.95 2.01
C LYS A 235 -8.14 -2.17 1.64
N LEU A 236 -7.78 -2.93 2.65
CA LEU A 236 -7.25 -4.27 2.51
C LEU A 236 -8.42 -5.26 2.41
N THR A 237 -8.44 -6.04 1.36
CA THR A 237 -9.40 -7.15 1.19
C THR A 237 -8.67 -8.47 1.41
N ILE A 238 -9.21 -9.33 2.29
CA ILE A 238 -8.66 -10.65 2.60
C ILE A 238 -9.74 -11.70 2.34
N HIS A 239 -9.46 -12.63 1.45
CA HIS A 239 -10.25 -13.83 1.25
C HIS A 239 -9.62 -14.98 2.02
N TYR A 240 -10.41 -15.66 2.85
CA TYR A 240 -9.90 -16.69 3.75
C TYR A 240 -10.85 -17.88 3.86
N THR A 241 -10.32 -19.02 4.27
CA THR A 241 -11.07 -20.20 4.68
C THR A 241 -10.91 -20.39 6.19
N LYS A 242 -12.02 -20.60 6.89
CA LYS A 242 -11.98 -20.97 8.31
C LYS A 242 -11.66 -22.45 8.41
N PRO A 243 -10.65 -22.84 9.19
CA PRO A 243 -10.47 -24.25 9.52
C PRO A 243 -11.67 -24.73 10.37
N ASN A 244 -12.05 -25.97 10.16
CA ASN A 244 -13.11 -26.64 10.97
C ASN A 244 -12.62 -26.94 12.38
#